data_438713f0511f8431e17b7c7b2b238470
#
_entry.id   438713f0511f8431e17b7c7b2b238470
#
_cell.length_a   1.000
_cell.length_b   1.000
_cell.length_c   1.000
_cell.angle_alpha   90.00
_cell.angle_beta   90.00
_cell.angle_gamma   90.00
#
_symmetry.space_group_name_H-M   'P 1'
#
loop_
_entity.id
_entity.type
_entity.pdbx_description
1 polymer ?
#
loop_
_entity_poly.entity_id
_entity_poly.type
_entity_poly.pdbx_seq_one_letter_code
_entity_poly.pdbx_strand_id
1 'polypeptide(L)'
;MSKYNFVFALITFLGMSFVPVDKKFPNLNLKTLEGKSVELNKSFAKNKLTVVSYWATWCSPCKKELDAVKNLYDGWKKDGIEVIAVTIDNAQQLNKVKPLANQKKWSYIVLSDVNSESLRLLNFQTIPQTFVVNNMGEIVYSHSGYTPGDEFELDKKLKSLLGK
;
A
#
# COMPACT_ATOMS: atom_id res chain seq x y z
N MET A 1 68.62 -13.99 -19.73
CA MET A 1 67.53 -14.86 -19.10
C MET A 1 66.86 -14.01 -18.08
N SER A 2 65.71 -13.38 -18.43
CA SER A 2 64.95 -12.47 -17.55
C SER A 2 63.77 -13.24 -17.01
N LYS A 3 63.68 -13.39 -15.68
CA LYS A 3 62.56 -14.06 -14.99
C LYS A 3 61.52 -12.99 -14.64
N TYR A 4 60.42 -12.97 -15.37
CA TYR A 4 59.24 -12.18 -15.00
C TYR A 4 58.46 -12.89 -13.90
N ASN A 5 58.48 -12.33 -12.67
CA ASN A 5 57.61 -12.74 -11.59
C ASN A 5 56.23 -12.10 -11.80
N PHE A 6 55.23 -12.89 -12.22
CA PHE A 6 53.83 -12.49 -12.25
C PHE A 6 53.25 -12.56 -10.82
N VAL A 7 53.09 -11.41 -10.19
CA VAL A 7 52.33 -11.30 -8.93
C VAL A 7 50.85 -11.24 -9.28
N PHE A 8 50.15 -12.34 -9.06
CA PHE A 8 48.68 -12.38 -9.14
C PHE A 8 48.11 -11.62 -7.92
N ALA A 9 47.65 -10.38 -8.12
CA ALA A 9 46.88 -9.65 -7.12
C ALA A 9 45.46 -10.25 -7.04
N LEU A 10 45.19 -10.97 -5.97
CA LEU A 10 43.86 -11.51 -5.64
C LEU A 10 42.95 -10.34 -5.23
N ILE A 11 42.16 -9.80 -6.16
CA ILE A 11 41.13 -8.78 -5.86
C ILE A 11 39.97 -9.50 -5.19
N THR A 12 39.89 -9.44 -3.87
CA THR A 12 38.74 -9.85 -3.11
C THR A 12 37.60 -8.86 -3.34
N PHE A 13 36.64 -9.27 -4.15
CA PHE A 13 35.38 -8.53 -4.36
C PHE A 13 34.58 -8.62 -3.08
N LEU A 14 34.65 -7.58 -2.24
CA LEU A 14 33.79 -7.43 -1.08
C LEU A 14 32.36 -7.16 -1.59
N GLY A 15 31.55 -8.23 -1.67
CA GLY A 15 30.14 -8.12 -2.04
C GLY A 15 29.42 -7.25 -1.01
N MET A 16 29.12 -5.99 -1.36
CA MET A 16 28.19 -5.16 -0.61
C MET A 16 26.80 -5.81 -0.70
N SER A 17 26.43 -6.55 0.33
CA SER A 17 25.07 -7.01 0.50
C SER A 17 24.17 -5.78 0.64
N PHE A 18 23.41 -5.48 -0.41
CA PHE A 18 22.37 -4.47 -0.36
C PHE A 18 21.25 -5.03 0.54
N VAL A 19 21.22 -4.63 1.80
CA VAL A 19 20.09 -4.90 2.69
C VAL A 19 18.99 -3.93 2.27
N PRO A 20 17.85 -4.40 1.74
CA PRO A 20 16.74 -3.52 1.46
C PRO A 20 16.32 -2.84 2.78
N VAL A 21 16.32 -1.52 2.78
CA VAL A 21 15.79 -0.76 3.93
C VAL A 21 14.28 -0.95 3.91
N ASP A 22 13.77 -1.79 4.79
CA ASP A 22 12.33 -1.99 4.98
C ASP A 22 11.73 -0.65 5.42
N LYS A 23 11.00 -0.03 4.49
CA LYS A 23 10.40 1.28 4.72
C LYS A 23 9.15 1.08 5.60
N LYS A 24 9.24 1.50 6.86
CA LYS A 24 8.09 1.52 7.78
C LYS A 24 7.01 2.45 7.26
N PHE A 25 5.75 1.99 7.35
CA PHE A 25 4.60 2.86 7.11
C PHE A 25 4.57 3.95 8.20
N PRO A 26 4.50 5.24 7.85
CA PRO A 26 4.56 6.32 8.83
C PRO A 26 3.34 6.28 9.76
N ASN A 27 3.52 6.81 10.97
CA ASN A 27 2.41 7.02 11.89
C ASN A 27 1.58 8.21 11.40
N LEU A 28 0.40 7.92 10.84
CA LEU A 28 -0.53 8.89 10.27
C LEU A 28 -1.72 9.11 11.18
N ASN A 29 -2.15 10.34 11.31
CA ASN A 29 -3.37 10.71 12.03
C ASN A 29 -4.59 10.64 11.10
N LEU A 30 -5.01 9.42 10.76
CA LEU A 30 -6.20 9.18 9.95
C LEU A 30 -7.46 9.18 10.82
N LYS A 31 -8.61 9.41 10.19
CA LYS A 31 -9.92 9.41 10.87
C LYS A 31 -10.92 8.52 10.17
N THR A 32 -11.83 7.93 10.93
CA THR A 32 -13.05 7.35 10.36
C THR A 32 -13.91 8.45 9.73
N LEU A 33 -14.90 8.05 8.93
CA LEU A 33 -15.86 9.02 8.35
C LEU A 33 -16.75 9.70 9.41
N GLU A 34 -16.77 9.18 10.64
CA GLU A 34 -17.42 9.78 11.81
C GLU A 34 -16.45 10.67 12.64
N GLY A 35 -15.21 10.88 12.17
CA GLY A 35 -14.22 11.76 12.79
C GLY A 35 -13.39 11.15 13.92
N LYS A 36 -13.52 9.84 14.21
CA LYS A 36 -12.71 9.15 15.22
C LYS A 36 -11.28 8.91 14.71
N SER A 37 -10.27 9.21 15.51
CA SER A 37 -8.85 8.93 15.19
C SER A 37 -8.60 7.43 15.13
N VAL A 38 -7.76 7.01 14.17
CA VAL A 38 -7.40 5.61 13.92
C VAL A 38 -5.89 5.46 13.94
N GLU A 39 -5.42 4.49 14.71
CA GLU A 39 -4.03 4.06 14.75
C GLU A 39 -3.83 2.88 13.79
N LEU A 40 -3.26 3.13 12.61
CA LEU A 40 -3.08 2.10 11.58
C LEU A 40 -2.18 0.94 12.04
N ASN A 41 -1.18 1.21 12.87
CA ASN A 41 -0.28 0.17 13.39
C ASN A 41 -1.04 -0.93 14.13
N LYS A 42 -2.12 -0.58 14.85
CA LYS A 42 -2.98 -1.56 15.50
C LYS A 42 -3.79 -2.40 14.49
N SER A 43 -4.11 -1.83 13.34
CA SER A 43 -4.76 -2.56 12.24
C SER A 43 -3.78 -3.49 11.55
N PHE A 44 -2.56 -3.03 11.27
CA PHE A 44 -1.52 -3.86 10.65
C PHE A 44 -1.21 -5.10 11.50
N ALA A 45 -1.03 -4.93 12.81
CA ALA A 45 -0.71 -6.03 13.72
C ALA A 45 -1.79 -7.14 13.79
N LYS A 46 -3.02 -6.86 13.38
CA LYS A 46 -4.14 -7.83 13.40
C LYS A 46 -4.24 -8.67 12.13
N ASN A 47 -3.60 -8.25 11.05
CA ASN A 47 -3.72 -8.85 9.72
C ASN A 47 -2.37 -9.38 9.26
N LYS A 48 -2.35 -10.39 8.40
CA LYS A 48 -1.10 -10.85 7.78
C LYS A 48 -0.54 -9.80 6.83
N LEU A 49 -1.43 -9.21 6.03
CA LEU A 49 -1.15 -8.10 5.13
C LEU A 49 -2.30 -7.09 5.18
N THR A 50 -1.99 -5.83 4.93
CA THR A 50 -2.98 -4.77 4.75
C THR A 50 -2.71 -4.05 3.44
N VAL A 51 -3.71 -3.98 2.58
CA VAL A 51 -3.70 -3.16 1.36
C VAL A 51 -4.24 -1.78 1.73
N VAL A 52 -3.41 -0.75 1.61
CA VAL A 52 -3.78 0.64 1.85
C VAL A 52 -3.85 1.34 0.50
N SER A 53 -5.06 1.65 0.01
CA SER A 53 -5.29 2.32 -1.28
C SER A 53 -5.73 3.76 -1.06
N TYR A 54 -4.98 4.70 -1.61
CA TYR A 54 -5.29 6.14 -1.59
C TYR A 54 -6.14 6.54 -2.78
N TRP A 55 -7.24 7.20 -2.51
CA TRP A 55 -8.24 7.58 -3.50
C TRP A 55 -8.93 8.91 -3.20
N ALA A 56 -9.83 9.35 -4.09
CA ALA A 56 -10.74 10.47 -3.85
C ALA A 56 -12.03 10.31 -4.65
N THR A 57 -13.10 10.99 -4.25
CA THR A 57 -14.41 10.93 -4.91
C THR A 57 -14.36 11.40 -6.37
N TRP A 58 -13.47 12.34 -6.70
CA TRP A 58 -13.24 12.87 -8.05
C TRP A 58 -12.28 12.02 -8.90
N CYS A 59 -11.59 11.04 -8.31
CA CYS A 59 -10.62 10.17 -9.00
C CYS A 59 -11.34 9.00 -9.69
N SER A 60 -11.51 9.06 -11.01
CA SER A 60 -12.17 8.00 -11.77
C SER A 60 -11.39 6.67 -11.77
N PRO A 61 -10.07 6.63 -12.06
CA PRO A 61 -9.30 5.38 -12.02
C PRO A 61 -9.27 4.75 -10.62
N CYS A 62 -9.22 5.55 -9.54
CA CYS A 62 -9.26 5.04 -8.17
C CYS A 62 -10.55 4.27 -7.87
N LYS A 63 -11.69 4.80 -8.32
CA LYS A 63 -12.99 4.13 -8.14
C LYS A 63 -13.06 2.82 -8.92
N LYS A 64 -12.45 2.76 -10.11
CA LYS A 64 -12.35 1.52 -10.90
C LYS A 64 -11.49 0.48 -10.18
N GLU A 65 -10.34 0.87 -9.64
CA GLU A 65 -9.49 -0.01 -8.82
C GLU A 65 -10.26 -0.60 -7.65
N LEU A 66 -10.89 0.25 -6.84
CA LEU A 66 -11.67 -0.18 -5.68
C LEU A 66 -12.87 -1.06 -6.07
N ASP A 67 -13.53 -0.79 -7.20
CA ASP A 67 -14.61 -1.66 -7.71
C ASP A 67 -14.07 -3.04 -8.14
N ALA A 68 -12.89 -3.12 -8.74
CA ALA A 68 -12.27 -4.37 -9.15
C ALA A 68 -11.78 -5.18 -7.94
N VAL A 69 -11.10 -4.54 -7.00
CA VAL A 69 -10.62 -5.15 -5.74
C VAL A 69 -11.79 -5.72 -4.92
N LYS A 70 -12.96 -5.09 -4.95
CA LYS A 70 -14.17 -5.60 -4.26
C LYS A 70 -14.48 -7.05 -4.61
N ASN A 71 -14.28 -7.46 -5.85
CA ASN A 71 -14.58 -8.82 -6.30
C ASN A 71 -13.59 -9.87 -5.76
N LEU A 72 -12.41 -9.45 -5.32
CA LEU A 72 -11.36 -10.30 -4.75
C LEU A 72 -11.34 -10.29 -3.23
N TYR A 73 -11.93 -9.25 -2.62
CA TYR A 73 -11.78 -8.95 -1.20
C TYR A 73 -12.26 -10.05 -0.25
N ASP A 74 -13.35 -10.74 -0.57
CA ASP A 74 -13.85 -11.84 0.25
C ASP A 74 -12.84 -12.99 0.34
N GLY A 75 -12.10 -13.26 -0.73
CA GLY A 75 -11.00 -14.21 -0.76
C GLY A 75 -9.81 -13.70 0.08
N TRP A 76 -9.44 -12.45 -0.11
CA TRP A 76 -8.34 -11.84 0.63
C TRP A 76 -8.59 -11.83 2.14
N LYS A 77 -9.80 -11.53 2.54
CA LYS A 77 -10.19 -11.52 3.96
C LYS A 77 -10.04 -12.89 4.62
N LYS A 78 -10.41 -13.97 3.92
CA LYS A 78 -10.19 -15.35 4.38
C LYS A 78 -8.70 -15.69 4.53
N ASP A 79 -7.86 -15.07 3.71
CA ASP A 79 -6.40 -15.24 3.75
C ASP A 79 -5.72 -14.38 4.83
N GLY A 80 -6.47 -13.52 5.52
CA GLY A 80 -5.96 -12.60 6.55
C GLY A 80 -5.43 -11.30 5.99
N ILE A 81 -5.96 -10.87 4.83
CA ILE A 81 -5.64 -9.59 4.20
C ILE A 81 -6.80 -8.61 4.43
N GLU A 82 -6.48 -7.44 4.96
CA GLU A 82 -7.42 -6.33 5.13
C GLU A 82 -7.23 -5.29 4.02
N VAL A 83 -8.31 -4.59 3.65
CA VAL A 83 -8.24 -3.44 2.73
C VAL A 83 -8.67 -2.18 3.47
N ILE A 84 -7.85 -1.16 3.43
CA ILE A 84 -8.11 0.17 3.98
C ILE A 84 -8.06 1.17 2.82
N ALA A 85 -9.22 1.74 2.47
CA ALA A 85 -9.33 2.78 1.47
C ALA A 85 -9.22 4.15 2.15
N VAL A 86 -8.12 4.87 1.91
CA VAL A 86 -7.86 6.19 2.51
C VAL A 86 -8.21 7.27 1.50
N THR A 87 -9.24 8.07 1.79
CA THR A 87 -9.57 9.21 0.93
C THR A 87 -8.74 10.43 1.29
N ILE A 88 -8.28 11.13 0.24
CA ILE A 88 -7.65 12.45 0.34
C ILE A 88 -8.62 13.59 -0.01
N ASP A 89 -9.93 13.31 -0.03
CA ASP A 89 -10.93 14.36 -0.15
C ASP A 89 -10.78 15.37 1.00
N ASN A 90 -10.81 16.65 0.66
CA ASN A 90 -10.74 17.71 1.66
C ASN A 90 -12.05 17.81 2.48
N ALA A 91 -12.07 18.66 3.49
CA ALA A 91 -13.22 18.81 4.40
C ALA A 91 -14.54 19.13 3.67
N GLN A 92 -14.50 19.87 2.55
CA GLN A 92 -15.69 20.25 1.77
C GLN A 92 -16.26 19.07 0.96
N GLN A 93 -15.42 18.09 0.62
CA GLN A 93 -15.78 16.92 -0.21
C GLN A 93 -16.08 15.69 0.62
N LEU A 94 -15.65 15.67 1.88
CA LEU A 94 -15.73 14.50 2.76
C LEU A 94 -17.15 13.96 2.92
N ASN A 95 -18.16 14.82 2.87
CA ASN A 95 -19.59 14.44 2.96
C ASN A 95 -20.06 13.56 1.79
N LYS A 96 -19.33 13.54 0.65
CA LYS A 96 -19.63 12.71 -0.52
C LYS A 96 -19.08 11.30 -0.39
N VAL A 97 -18.08 11.08 0.47
CA VAL A 97 -17.34 9.83 0.59
C VAL A 97 -18.23 8.67 1.06
N LYS A 98 -18.92 8.84 2.18
CA LYS A 98 -19.78 7.80 2.76
C LYS A 98 -20.93 7.39 1.84
N PRO A 99 -21.71 8.33 1.25
CA PRO A 99 -22.74 7.97 0.26
C PRO A 99 -22.17 7.21 -0.94
N LEU A 100 -21.02 7.60 -1.46
CA LEU A 100 -20.37 6.93 -2.59
C LEU A 100 -19.94 5.52 -2.23
N ALA A 101 -19.25 5.33 -1.09
CA ALA A 101 -18.81 4.02 -0.63
C ALA A 101 -20.00 3.06 -0.43
N ASN A 102 -21.13 3.55 0.12
CA ASN A 102 -22.36 2.78 0.28
C ASN A 102 -22.98 2.42 -1.06
N GLN A 103 -23.07 3.37 -2.00
CA GLN A 103 -23.59 3.13 -3.36
C GLN A 103 -22.77 2.05 -4.08
N LYS A 104 -21.45 2.08 -3.93
CA LYS A 104 -20.51 1.11 -4.50
C LYS A 104 -20.51 -0.23 -3.76
N LYS A 105 -21.15 -0.30 -2.58
CA LYS A 105 -21.17 -1.48 -1.71
C LYS A 105 -19.74 -1.94 -1.37
N TRP A 106 -18.84 -1.00 -1.12
CA TRP A 106 -17.49 -1.33 -0.64
C TRP A 106 -17.57 -1.72 0.84
N SER A 107 -17.07 -2.90 1.17
CA SER A 107 -17.03 -3.45 2.53
C SER A 107 -15.69 -3.20 3.24
N TYR A 108 -14.84 -2.37 2.64
CA TYR A 108 -13.54 -1.99 3.21
C TYR A 108 -13.67 -1.05 4.40
N ILE A 109 -12.60 -0.97 5.16
CA ILE A 109 -12.41 0.13 6.10
C ILE A 109 -12.13 1.40 5.28
N VAL A 110 -12.97 2.43 5.43
CA VAL A 110 -12.77 3.73 4.77
C VAL A 110 -12.32 4.74 5.82
N LEU A 111 -11.12 5.31 5.60
CA LEU A 111 -10.55 6.36 6.44
C LEU A 111 -10.34 7.63 5.63
N SER A 112 -10.16 8.76 6.31
CA SER A 112 -9.90 10.05 5.70
C SER A 112 -8.58 10.65 6.15
N ASP A 113 -7.86 11.23 5.18
CA ASP A 113 -6.67 12.07 5.33
C ASP A 113 -6.97 13.45 4.76
N VAL A 114 -7.81 14.21 5.47
CA VAL A 114 -8.34 15.51 5.02
C VAL A 114 -7.24 16.53 4.71
N ASN A 115 -6.10 16.43 5.39
CA ASN A 115 -4.95 17.30 5.21
C ASN A 115 -3.95 16.78 4.18
N SER A 116 -4.21 15.61 3.59
CA SER A 116 -3.31 14.94 2.63
C SER A 116 -1.88 14.76 3.17
N GLU A 117 -1.74 14.55 4.48
CA GLU A 117 -0.45 14.38 5.14
C GLU A 117 0.30 13.15 4.63
N SER A 118 -0.44 12.11 4.25
CA SER A 118 0.09 10.87 3.68
C SER A 118 0.95 11.10 2.44
N LEU A 119 0.55 12.04 1.55
CA LEU A 119 1.27 12.33 0.31
C LEU A 119 2.72 12.72 0.61
N ARG A 120 2.90 13.60 1.60
CA ARG A 120 4.21 14.08 2.02
C ARG A 120 5.03 12.99 2.73
N LEU A 121 4.42 12.28 3.68
CA LEU A 121 5.14 11.30 4.52
C LEU A 121 5.49 10.02 3.75
N LEU A 122 4.63 9.58 2.83
CA LEU A 122 4.85 8.41 1.97
C LEU A 122 5.52 8.77 0.63
N ASN A 123 5.74 10.08 0.38
CA ASN A 123 6.41 10.61 -0.80
C ASN A 123 5.76 10.13 -2.11
N PHE A 124 4.42 10.32 -2.24
CA PHE A 124 3.70 10.12 -3.50
C PHE A 124 2.92 11.38 -3.88
N GLN A 125 2.63 11.56 -5.18
CA GLN A 125 2.00 12.79 -5.71
C GLN A 125 0.71 12.53 -6.48
N THR A 126 0.47 11.28 -6.86
CA THR A 126 -0.67 10.91 -7.70
C THR A 126 -1.47 9.78 -7.06
N ILE A 127 -2.77 9.74 -7.36
CA ILE A 127 -3.67 8.66 -7.00
C ILE A 127 -4.30 8.02 -8.25
N PRO A 128 -4.65 6.72 -8.22
CA PRO A 128 -4.55 5.83 -7.08
C PRO A 128 -3.09 5.52 -6.73
N GLN A 129 -2.84 5.39 -5.42
CA GLN A 129 -1.57 4.91 -4.90
C GLN A 129 -1.87 3.81 -3.89
N THR A 130 -1.34 2.62 -4.14
CA THR A 130 -1.57 1.44 -3.31
C THR A 130 -0.27 0.98 -2.65
N PHE A 131 -0.34 0.70 -1.35
CA PHE A 131 0.72 0.10 -0.55
C PHE A 131 0.24 -1.21 0.03
N VAL A 132 1.13 -2.22 0.09
CA VAL A 132 0.91 -3.43 0.87
C VAL A 132 1.83 -3.36 2.09
N VAL A 133 1.23 -3.51 3.26
CA VAL A 133 1.92 -3.41 4.55
C VAL A 133 1.79 -4.72 5.29
N ASN A 134 2.89 -5.24 5.84
CA ASN A 134 2.89 -6.46 6.65
C ASN A 134 2.46 -6.17 8.10
N ASN A 135 2.33 -7.22 8.91
CA ASN A 135 1.94 -7.12 10.32
C ASN A 135 2.94 -6.36 11.21
N MET A 136 4.18 -6.16 10.74
CA MET A 136 5.19 -5.36 11.43
C MET A 136 5.13 -3.87 11.02
N GLY A 137 4.20 -3.49 10.14
CA GLY A 137 4.07 -2.12 9.63
C GLY A 137 5.10 -1.76 8.56
N GLU A 138 5.67 -2.74 7.88
CA GLU A 138 6.65 -2.54 6.80
C GLU A 138 5.94 -2.54 5.46
N ILE A 139 6.29 -1.58 4.59
CA ILE A 139 5.81 -1.52 3.22
C ILE A 139 6.56 -2.57 2.40
N VAL A 140 5.85 -3.64 2.03
CA VAL A 140 6.41 -4.78 1.28
C VAL A 140 6.12 -4.72 -0.22
N TYR A 141 5.22 -3.83 -0.64
CA TYR A 141 4.92 -3.55 -2.05
C TYR A 141 4.26 -2.19 -2.20
N SER A 142 4.45 -1.55 -3.34
CA SER A 142 3.70 -0.34 -3.73
C SER A 142 3.44 -0.30 -5.22
N HIS A 143 2.31 0.30 -5.61
CA HIS A 143 1.89 0.47 -6.99
C HIS A 143 1.21 1.83 -7.16
N SER A 144 1.48 2.51 -8.28
CA SER A 144 0.91 3.81 -8.61
C SER A 144 0.11 3.71 -9.90
N GLY A 145 -1.06 4.35 -9.93
CA GLY A 145 -1.98 4.29 -11.06
C GLY A 145 -2.84 3.02 -11.03
N TYR A 146 -3.77 2.92 -11.99
CA TYR A 146 -4.60 1.76 -12.20
C TYR A 146 -4.99 1.60 -13.67
N THR A 147 -4.73 0.42 -14.19
CA THR A 147 -5.22 -0.09 -15.48
C THR A 147 -6.03 -1.37 -15.22
N PRO A 148 -7.16 -1.62 -15.90
CA PRO A 148 -7.91 -2.87 -15.76
C PRO A 148 -7.01 -4.10 -15.94
N GLY A 149 -6.99 -4.98 -14.94
CA GLY A 149 -6.09 -6.13 -14.85
C GLY A 149 -5.04 -6.01 -13.73
N ASP A 150 -4.70 -4.80 -13.28
CA ASP A 150 -3.73 -4.58 -12.19
C ASP A 150 -4.20 -5.23 -10.88
N GLU A 151 -5.51 -5.38 -10.68
CA GLU A 151 -6.08 -6.09 -9.53
C GLU A 151 -5.66 -7.56 -9.47
N PHE A 152 -5.45 -8.22 -10.61
CA PHE A 152 -4.97 -9.61 -10.66
C PHE A 152 -3.46 -9.70 -10.39
N GLU A 153 -2.69 -8.72 -10.84
CA GLU A 153 -1.27 -8.63 -10.50
C GLU A 153 -1.08 -8.35 -9.00
N LEU A 154 -1.92 -7.50 -8.42
CA LEU A 154 -1.95 -7.28 -6.98
C LEU A 154 -2.32 -8.57 -6.23
N ASP A 155 -3.35 -9.31 -6.66
CA ASP A 155 -3.74 -10.59 -6.07
C ASP A 155 -2.60 -11.61 -6.10
N LYS A 156 -1.93 -11.76 -7.24
CA LYS A 156 -0.76 -12.62 -7.40
C LYS A 156 0.38 -12.21 -6.45
N LYS A 157 0.63 -10.91 -6.35
CA LYS A 157 1.65 -10.38 -5.42
C LYS A 157 1.30 -10.67 -3.97
N LEU A 158 0.05 -10.47 -3.56
CA LEU A 158 -0.42 -10.77 -2.20
C LEU A 158 -0.27 -12.26 -1.86
N LYS A 159 -0.64 -13.16 -2.78
CA LYS A 159 -0.47 -14.60 -2.63
C LYS A 159 1.00 -14.97 -2.48
N SER A 160 1.87 -14.42 -3.32
CA SER A 160 3.32 -14.63 -3.23
C SER A 160 3.90 -14.18 -1.87
N LEU A 161 3.45 -13.03 -1.35
CA LEU A 161 3.87 -12.54 -0.03
C LEU A 161 3.38 -13.41 1.14
N LEU A 162 2.30 -14.16 0.93
CA LEU A 162 1.78 -15.14 1.90
C LEU A 162 2.39 -16.54 1.74
N GLY A 163 3.26 -16.77 0.76
CA GLY A 163 3.85 -18.08 0.48
C GLY A 163 2.87 -19.05 -0.19
N LYS A 164 1.92 -18.53 -1.00
CA LYS A 164 0.89 -19.30 -1.70
C LYS A 164 1.13 -19.33 -3.21
#